data_5dc0388e44987622cf503be90a1e37b3
#
_entry.id   5dc0388e44987622cf503be90a1e37b3
#
_cell.length_a   1.000
_cell.length_b   1.000
_cell.length_c   1.000
_cell.angle_alpha   90.00
_cell.angle_beta   90.00
_cell.angle_gamma   90.00
#
_symmetry.space_group_name_H-M   'P 1'
#
loop_
_entity.id
_entity.type
_entity.pdbx_description
1 polymer ?
#
loop_
_entity_poly.entity_id
_entity_poly.type
_entity_poly.pdbx_seq_one_letter_code
_entity_poly.pdbx_strand_id
1 'polypeptide(L)'
;MYLKRQKYLDKLISQKDKDIIKVITGIRRCGKSVLLFEIYYDYLVESGIPRDHIIRINLETKKNEPLRNSDKLYEEIEKQITDDGKYYVFIDEIQFVDGFEDVVNGLRADHKCDVYITGSNSKLLSKDINTKMRGRSIEIKVYPLSFAEYYEYYGGDKRRCFNDYLMYGGLPYLLSENDSKNKVDYLKMICDTVVGKDVVERHGIRQGDVFDAVVGFLCSNIGSFVNANKIADTLKTNGFGRATHDTVEKYLEYVCDAFLFYRAQRYDIKGKQYLKTLNKYYISDLGIRNSKLNYRQVEITHSLENIVYLDLIRRGYIVDVGKNNQKEIDFVARDDKNLYYIQVAYTLSDPAKNEQEVSSFYGLDDGYKKIVVTMDDDPFVNLEKGYKKINVFDFLLNDNALETI
;
A
#
# COMPACT_ATOMS: atom_id res chain seq x y z
N MET A 1 11.23 -15.91 14.24
CA MET A 1 12.06 -15.56 13.08
C MET A 1 11.24 -14.62 12.21
N TYR A 2 11.71 -13.41 11.91
CA TYR A 2 10.99 -12.47 11.05
C TYR A 2 11.33 -12.73 9.59
N LEU A 3 10.37 -12.55 8.70
CA LEU A 3 10.63 -12.52 7.26
C LEU A 3 11.50 -11.29 6.95
N LYS A 4 12.61 -11.47 6.25
CA LYS A 4 13.61 -10.39 6.06
C LYS A 4 13.12 -9.19 5.27
N ARG A 5 12.06 -9.33 4.45
CA ARG A 5 11.52 -8.25 3.62
C ARG A 5 12.60 -7.53 2.83
N GLN A 6 13.42 -8.29 2.12
CA GLN A 6 14.69 -7.86 1.52
C GLN A 6 14.56 -6.57 0.70
N LYS A 7 13.53 -6.44 -0.09
CA LYS A 7 13.28 -5.24 -0.93
C LYS A 7 13.20 -3.93 -0.12
N TYR A 8 12.60 -3.98 1.08
CA TYR A 8 12.52 -2.81 1.95
C TYR A 8 13.82 -2.58 2.72
N LEU A 9 14.49 -3.66 3.12
CA LEU A 9 15.82 -3.57 3.74
C LEU A 9 16.81 -2.93 2.77
N ASP A 10 16.85 -3.35 1.51
CA ASP A 10 17.71 -2.76 0.48
C ASP A 10 17.42 -1.27 0.26
N LYS A 11 16.14 -0.87 0.30
CA LYS A 11 15.76 0.54 0.23
C LYS A 11 16.30 1.34 1.42
N LEU A 12 16.19 0.82 2.65
CA LEU A 12 16.75 1.46 3.85
C LEU A 12 18.27 1.56 3.75
N ILE A 13 18.95 0.49 3.35
CA ILE A 13 20.41 0.46 3.13
C ILE A 13 20.82 1.50 2.09
N SER A 14 20.11 1.59 0.98
CA SER A 14 20.41 2.55 -0.10
C SER A 14 20.29 4.01 0.32
N GLN A 15 19.53 4.30 1.38
CA GLN A 15 19.35 5.64 1.94
C GLN A 15 20.18 5.89 3.21
N LYS A 16 20.88 4.88 3.71
CA LYS A 16 21.76 4.99 4.89
C LYS A 16 22.77 6.10 4.71
N ASP A 17 23.01 6.86 5.77
CA ASP A 17 24.00 7.96 5.87
C ASP A 17 23.77 9.15 4.90
N LYS A 18 22.66 9.16 4.15
CA LYS A 18 22.30 10.34 3.36
C LYS A 18 21.65 11.41 4.23
N ASP A 19 21.97 12.66 3.97
CA ASP A 19 21.42 13.84 4.69
C ASP A 19 19.95 14.09 4.30
N ILE A 20 19.10 13.09 4.59
CA ILE A 20 17.66 13.10 4.31
C ILE A 20 16.92 12.28 5.37
N ILE A 21 15.77 12.75 5.82
CA ILE A 21 14.89 12.05 6.77
C ILE A 21 14.17 10.90 6.05
N LYS A 22 14.24 9.69 6.59
CA LYS A 22 13.56 8.52 6.03
C LYS A 22 12.20 8.36 6.70
N VAL A 23 11.12 8.49 5.91
CA VAL A 23 9.74 8.40 6.37
C VAL A 23 9.16 7.07 5.93
N ILE A 24 9.00 6.15 6.87
CA ILE A 24 8.45 4.81 6.62
C ILE A 24 6.94 4.86 6.83
N THR A 25 6.18 4.73 5.75
CA THR A 25 4.71 4.81 5.75
C THR A 25 4.06 3.49 5.38
N GLY A 26 2.76 3.37 5.63
CA GLY A 26 1.95 2.22 5.23
C GLY A 26 0.84 1.93 6.23
N ILE A 27 -0.10 1.10 5.83
CA ILE A 27 -1.24 0.73 6.67
C ILE A 27 -0.81 0.17 8.03
N ARG A 28 -1.66 0.33 9.03
CA ARG A 28 -1.45 -0.27 10.36
C ARG A 28 -1.19 -1.78 10.24
N ARG A 29 -0.20 -2.30 11.02
CA ARG A 29 0.16 -3.73 11.07
C ARG A 29 0.79 -4.32 9.79
N CYS A 30 1.19 -3.51 8.81
CA CYS A 30 1.93 -4.00 7.63
C CYS A 30 3.42 -4.33 7.90
N GLY A 31 3.92 -4.11 9.13
CA GLY A 31 5.27 -4.50 9.54
C GLY A 31 6.31 -3.38 9.58
N LYS A 32 5.90 -2.08 9.57
CA LYS A 32 6.83 -0.92 9.65
C LYS A 32 7.76 -0.98 10.86
N SER A 33 7.19 -1.15 12.05
CA SER A 33 7.96 -1.19 13.31
C SER A 33 8.94 -2.36 13.34
N VAL A 34 8.52 -3.55 12.88
CA VAL A 34 9.41 -4.74 12.78
C VAL A 34 10.52 -4.50 11.77
N LEU A 35 10.20 -3.91 10.62
CA LEU A 35 11.21 -3.58 9.59
C LEU A 35 12.29 -2.65 10.15
N LEU A 36 11.91 -1.63 10.92
CA LEU A 36 12.83 -0.62 11.42
C LEU A 36 13.54 -1.08 12.70
N PHE A 37 12.78 -1.58 13.71
CA PHE A 37 13.27 -1.83 15.06
C PHE A 37 13.93 -3.20 15.26
N GLU A 38 13.66 -4.16 14.33
CA GLU A 38 14.26 -5.49 14.37
C GLU A 38 15.16 -5.71 13.16
N ILE A 39 14.59 -5.70 11.93
CA ILE A 39 15.32 -6.11 10.71
C ILE A 39 16.45 -5.12 10.38
N TYR A 40 16.14 -3.82 10.32
CA TYR A 40 17.15 -2.81 10.00
C TYR A 40 18.11 -2.56 11.16
N TYR A 41 17.61 -2.64 12.39
CA TYR A 41 18.46 -2.61 13.59
C TYR A 41 19.51 -3.72 13.58
N ASP A 42 19.10 -4.96 13.34
CA ASP A 42 20.02 -6.10 13.29
C ASP A 42 21.07 -5.90 12.17
N TYR A 43 20.64 -5.43 11.00
CA TYR A 43 21.56 -5.08 9.90
C TYR A 43 22.60 -4.04 10.34
N LEU A 44 22.21 -2.96 11.03
CA LEU A 44 23.16 -1.94 11.48
C LEU A 44 24.17 -2.51 12.50
N VAL A 45 23.70 -3.30 13.46
CA VAL A 45 24.57 -3.96 14.45
C VAL A 45 25.52 -4.94 13.76
N GLU A 46 25.05 -5.77 12.84
CA GLU A 46 25.88 -6.68 12.05
C GLU A 46 26.90 -5.93 11.16
N SER A 47 26.56 -4.71 10.75
CA SER A 47 27.45 -3.81 9.99
C SER A 47 28.47 -3.08 10.86
N GLY A 48 28.52 -3.37 12.17
CA GLY A 48 29.50 -2.83 13.10
C GLY A 48 29.11 -1.51 13.77
N ILE A 49 27.87 -1.05 13.65
CA ILE A 49 27.37 0.14 14.36
C ILE A 49 27.17 -0.22 15.84
N PRO A 50 27.76 0.54 16.79
CA PRO A 50 27.56 0.33 18.22
C PRO A 50 26.08 0.44 18.60
N ARG A 51 25.62 -0.41 19.50
CA ARG A 51 24.19 -0.44 19.89
C ARG A 51 23.71 0.83 20.56
N ASP A 52 24.57 1.51 21.29
CA ASP A 52 24.33 2.82 21.93
C ASP A 52 24.27 3.98 20.93
N HIS A 53 24.75 3.78 19.69
CA HIS A 53 24.55 4.72 18.59
C HIS A 53 23.24 4.52 17.82
N ILE A 54 22.39 3.57 18.25
CA ILE A 54 21.08 3.32 17.64
C ILE A 54 19.98 3.62 18.66
N ILE A 55 19.42 4.84 18.59
CA ILE A 55 18.38 5.33 19.50
C ILE A 55 17.03 4.89 18.98
N ARG A 56 16.21 4.19 19.80
CA ARG A 56 14.93 3.64 19.41
C ARG A 56 13.81 4.12 20.33
N ILE A 57 12.84 4.87 19.81
CA ILE A 57 11.71 5.41 20.57
C ILE A 57 10.41 4.97 19.91
N ASN A 58 9.60 4.20 20.64
CA ASN A 58 8.25 3.82 20.22
C ASN A 58 7.23 4.67 21.00
N LEU A 59 6.59 5.62 20.33
CA LEU A 59 5.64 6.57 20.92
C LEU A 59 4.26 5.95 21.20
N GLU A 60 3.97 4.73 20.73
CA GLU A 60 2.71 4.03 21.03
C GLU A 60 2.72 3.51 22.48
N THR A 61 3.90 3.25 23.06
CA THR A 61 4.00 2.68 24.40
C THR A 61 3.67 3.68 25.50
N LYS A 62 3.05 3.20 26.59
CA LYS A 62 2.71 4.01 27.76
C LYS A 62 3.95 4.62 28.43
N LYS A 63 5.08 3.92 28.42
CA LYS A 63 6.36 4.40 28.96
C LYS A 63 6.81 5.69 28.27
N ASN A 64 6.60 5.79 26.97
CA ASN A 64 7.03 6.92 26.14
C ASN A 64 5.92 7.97 25.92
N GLU A 65 4.77 7.85 26.59
CA GLU A 65 3.70 8.84 26.51
C GLU A 65 4.17 10.28 26.85
N PRO A 66 5.05 10.52 27.84
CA PRO A 66 5.60 11.86 28.11
C PRO A 66 6.42 12.43 26.94
N LEU A 67 6.99 11.57 26.07
CA LEU A 67 7.78 11.96 24.90
C LEU A 67 6.90 12.36 23.68
N ARG A 68 5.58 12.33 23.83
CA ARG A 68 4.66 12.88 22.80
C ARG A 68 4.65 14.41 22.77
N ASN A 69 5.48 15.04 23.55
CA ASN A 69 5.80 16.48 23.50
C ASN A 69 7.12 16.67 22.76
N SER A 70 7.17 17.60 21.80
CA SER A 70 8.32 17.83 20.91
C SER A 70 9.62 18.15 21.68
N ASP A 71 9.53 19.04 22.67
CA ASP A 71 10.72 19.45 23.44
C ASP A 71 11.28 18.29 24.24
N LYS A 72 10.40 17.55 24.93
CA LYS A 72 10.81 16.38 25.72
C LYS A 72 11.38 15.26 24.85
N LEU A 73 10.83 15.08 23.66
CA LEU A 73 11.35 14.08 22.71
C LEU A 73 12.75 14.47 22.25
N TYR A 74 12.96 15.74 21.91
CA TYR A 74 14.27 16.24 21.50
C TYR A 74 15.30 16.09 22.63
N GLU A 75 14.99 16.59 23.85
CA GLU A 75 15.84 16.47 25.03
C GLU A 75 16.20 15.03 25.37
N GLU A 76 15.25 14.09 25.27
CA GLU A 76 15.49 12.67 25.57
C GLU A 76 16.45 12.04 24.56
N ILE A 77 16.34 12.39 23.28
CA ILE A 77 17.26 11.90 22.24
C ILE A 77 18.63 12.54 22.42
N GLU A 78 18.70 13.85 22.69
CA GLU A 78 19.95 14.60 22.91
C GLU A 78 20.75 14.03 24.07
N LYS A 79 20.11 13.64 25.20
CA LYS A 79 20.76 12.99 26.32
C LYS A 79 21.43 11.64 25.98
N GLN A 80 20.95 10.96 24.95
CA GLN A 80 21.50 9.67 24.50
C GLN A 80 22.65 9.84 23.50
N ILE A 81 22.88 11.05 22.99
CA ILE A 81 24.02 11.40 22.14
C ILE A 81 25.19 11.79 23.03
N THR A 82 26.15 10.90 23.21
CA THR A 82 27.22 11.04 24.22
C THR A 82 28.59 11.35 23.62
N ASP A 83 28.75 11.26 22.30
CA ASP A 83 29.98 11.54 21.58
C ASP A 83 29.72 12.15 20.20
N ASP A 84 30.77 12.46 19.43
CA ASP A 84 30.69 13.03 18.08
C ASP A 84 30.46 11.98 16.98
N GLY A 85 30.17 10.74 17.34
CA GLY A 85 29.89 9.65 16.42
C GLY A 85 28.59 9.82 15.63
N LYS A 86 28.39 8.97 14.62
CA LYS A 86 27.15 8.96 13.86
C LYS A 86 26.06 8.20 14.61
N TYR A 87 24.93 8.84 14.88
CA TYR A 87 23.76 8.23 15.52
C TYR A 87 22.65 7.95 14.52
N TYR A 88 21.97 6.81 14.73
CA TYR A 88 20.78 6.38 13.98
C TYR A 88 19.56 6.49 14.88
N VAL A 89 18.63 7.37 14.55
CA VAL A 89 17.48 7.67 15.40
C VAL A 89 16.21 7.11 14.77
N PHE A 90 15.57 6.15 15.44
CA PHE A 90 14.34 5.48 15.03
C PHE A 90 13.19 5.95 15.91
N ILE A 91 12.17 6.59 15.32
CA ILE A 91 10.98 7.05 16.04
C ILE A 91 9.74 6.42 15.41
N ASP A 92 9.07 5.55 16.15
CA ASP A 92 7.86 4.86 15.71
C ASP A 92 6.61 5.66 16.06
N GLU A 93 5.66 5.74 15.09
CA GLU A 93 4.38 6.45 15.19
C GLU A 93 4.55 7.94 15.54
N ILE A 94 5.40 8.64 14.79
CA ILE A 94 5.78 10.05 15.02
C ILE A 94 4.60 11.02 15.03
N GLN A 95 3.49 10.66 14.41
CA GLN A 95 2.27 11.49 14.39
C GLN A 95 1.62 11.71 15.77
N PHE A 96 2.11 11.04 16.81
CA PHE A 96 1.70 11.36 18.19
C PHE A 96 2.35 12.63 18.75
N VAL A 97 3.31 13.23 18.03
CA VAL A 97 4.02 14.44 18.44
C VAL A 97 3.62 15.59 17.53
N ASP A 98 2.94 16.57 18.07
CA ASP A 98 2.69 17.83 17.35
C ASP A 98 3.99 18.61 17.20
N GLY A 99 4.26 19.12 15.98
CA GLY A 99 5.49 19.85 15.69
C GLY A 99 6.74 18.97 15.59
N PHE A 100 6.57 17.67 15.35
CA PHE A 100 7.69 16.71 15.21
C PHE A 100 8.68 17.10 14.12
N GLU A 101 8.26 17.93 13.15
CA GLU A 101 9.08 18.36 12.03
C GLU A 101 10.31 19.15 12.51
N ASP A 102 10.15 19.96 13.57
CA ASP A 102 11.25 20.69 14.16
C ASP A 102 12.22 19.76 14.90
N VAL A 103 11.71 18.75 15.57
CA VAL A 103 12.53 17.71 16.23
C VAL A 103 13.43 17.00 15.21
N VAL A 104 12.84 16.44 14.13
CA VAL A 104 13.61 15.68 13.15
C VAL A 104 14.57 16.55 12.34
N ASN A 105 14.21 17.81 12.08
CA ASN A 105 15.11 18.76 11.44
C ASN A 105 16.29 19.14 12.35
N GLY A 106 16.06 19.37 13.66
CA GLY A 106 17.09 19.64 14.65
C GLY A 106 18.07 18.47 14.78
N LEU A 107 17.58 17.27 15.01
CA LEU A 107 18.43 16.06 15.11
C LEU A 107 19.31 15.85 13.87
N ARG A 108 18.77 16.11 12.69
CA ARG A 108 19.53 16.03 11.44
C ARG A 108 20.57 17.13 11.31
N ALA A 109 20.20 18.37 11.64
CA ALA A 109 21.06 19.54 11.41
C ALA A 109 22.11 19.73 12.50
N ASP A 110 21.69 19.64 13.77
CA ASP A 110 22.51 19.97 14.93
C ASP A 110 23.43 18.80 15.31
N HIS A 111 22.90 17.58 15.29
CA HIS A 111 23.62 16.37 15.68
C HIS A 111 24.04 15.47 14.53
N LYS A 112 23.69 15.83 13.28
CA LYS A 112 23.99 15.03 12.07
C LYS A 112 23.50 13.58 12.16
N CYS A 113 22.42 13.35 12.91
CA CYS A 113 21.80 12.04 13.06
C CYS A 113 21.24 11.54 11.72
N ASP A 114 21.27 10.24 11.54
CA ASP A 114 20.53 9.56 10.48
C ASP A 114 19.12 9.22 11.00
N VAL A 115 18.10 9.97 10.57
CA VAL A 115 16.77 9.97 11.18
C VAL A 115 15.78 9.14 10.36
N TYR A 116 15.10 8.21 11.03
CA TYR A 116 14.07 7.33 10.50
C TYR A 116 12.80 7.46 11.35
N ILE A 117 11.71 7.80 10.71
CA ILE A 117 10.41 7.94 11.38
C ILE A 117 9.38 7.03 10.72
N THR A 118 8.44 6.51 11.51
CA THR A 118 7.33 5.75 10.96
C THR A 118 5.99 6.42 11.22
N GLY A 119 5.01 6.06 10.39
CA GLY A 119 3.62 6.40 10.66
C GLY A 119 2.62 5.68 9.75
N SER A 120 1.41 5.56 10.27
CA SER A 120 0.30 4.88 9.60
C SER A 120 -0.61 5.82 8.79
N ASN A 121 -0.12 7.00 8.40
CA ASN A 121 -0.90 8.03 7.73
C ASN A 121 -0.09 8.73 6.63
N SER A 122 -0.71 8.94 5.45
CA SER A 122 -0.14 9.69 4.34
C SER A 122 0.08 11.18 4.63
N LYS A 123 -0.60 11.74 5.66
CA LYS A 123 -0.40 13.15 6.07
C LYS A 123 1.04 13.47 6.46
N LEU A 124 1.82 12.47 6.90
CA LEU A 124 3.27 12.65 7.13
C LEU A 124 4.04 13.10 5.89
N LEU A 125 3.43 12.94 4.72
CA LEU A 125 3.98 13.34 3.43
C LEU A 125 3.15 14.44 2.75
N SER A 126 2.23 15.08 3.50
CA SER A 126 1.47 16.22 2.98
C SER A 126 2.43 17.33 2.53
N LYS A 127 1.96 18.19 1.60
CA LYS A 127 2.76 19.34 1.12
C LYS A 127 3.22 20.23 2.27
N ASP A 128 2.36 20.41 3.28
CA ASP A 128 2.67 21.24 4.43
C ASP A 128 3.81 20.65 5.28
N ILE A 129 3.75 19.34 5.56
CA ILE A 129 4.81 18.65 6.31
C ILE A 129 6.10 18.57 5.48
N ASN A 130 6.02 18.24 4.20
CA ASN A 130 7.19 18.27 3.32
C ASN A 130 7.84 19.66 3.25
N THR A 131 7.02 20.73 3.25
CA THR A 131 7.53 22.11 3.31
C THR A 131 8.21 22.39 4.65
N LYS A 132 7.62 21.94 5.77
CA LYS A 132 8.23 22.07 7.10
C LYS A 132 9.51 21.24 7.23
N MET A 133 9.56 20.04 6.65
CA MET A 133 10.80 19.25 6.52
C MET A 133 11.77 19.82 5.47
N ARG A 134 11.46 20.99 4.88
CA ARG A 134 12.30 21.69 3.90
C ARG A 134 12.71 20.87 2.69
N GLY A 135 11.83 19.96 2.23
CA GLY A 135 12.11 19.06 1.11
C GLY A 135 13.21 18.02 1.39
N ARG A 136 13.52 17.76 2.68
CA ARG A 136 14.60 16.86 3.09
C ARG A 136 14.07 15.54 3.66
N SER A 137 13.07 14.98 3.01
CA SER A 137 12.51 13.67 3.37
C SER A 137 12.32 12.77 2.16
N ILE A 138 12.45 11.47 2.37
CA ILE A 138 12.17 10.45 1.37
C ILE A 138 11.20 9.41 1.95
N GLU A 139 10.19 9.04 1.15
CA GLU A 139 9.24 8.01 1.55
C GLU A 139 9.77 6.60 1.26
N ILE A 140 9.61 5.71 2.25
CA ILE A 140 9.72 4.26 2.09
C ILE A 140 8.36 3.67 2.43
N LYS A 141 7.54 3.45 1.41
CA LYS A 141 6.18 2.95 1.57
C LYS A 141 6.19 1.44 1.74
N VAL A 142 5.71 0.97 2.88
CA VAL A 142 5.63 -0.44 3.26
C VAL A 142 4.20 -0.94 3.08
N TYR A 143 4.05 -1.98 2.27
CA TYR A 143 2.77 -2.64 2.01
C TYR A 143 2.63 -3.91 2.87
N PRO A 144 1.43 -4.48 3.05
CA PRO A 144 1.27 -5.87 3.48
C PRO A 144 2.15 -6.80 2.63
N LEU A 145 2.39 -8.02 3.08
CA LEU A 145 3.23 -8.97 2.34
C LEU A 145 2.74 -9.13 0.90
N SER A 146 3.68 -9.19 -0.04
CA SER A 146 3.39 -9.62 -1.40
C SER A 146 3.05 -11.12 -1.42
N PHE A 147 2.46 -11.59 -2.51
CA PHE A 147 2.31 -13.04 -2.69
C PHE A 147 3.68 -13.75 -2.71
N ALA A 148 4.71 -13.13 -3.29
CA ALA A 148 6.06 -13.68 -3.27
C ALA A 148 6.60 -13.85 -1.84
N GLU A 149 6.49 -12.80 -1.01
CA GLU A 149 6.88 -12.85 0.41
C GLU A 149 6.07 -13.87 1.22
N TYR A 150 4.76 -13.96 0.93
CA TYR A 150 3.86 -14.94 1.56
C TYR A 150 4.22 -16.37 1.18
N TYR A 151 4.48 -16.61 -0.12
CA TYR A 151 4.86 -17.91 -0.64
C TYR A 151 6.27 -18.33 -0.21
N GLU A 152 7.21 -17.39 -0.10
CA GLU A 152 8.55 -17.63 0.47
C GLU A 152 8.46 -18.21 1.90
N TYR A 153 7.51 -17.73 2.69
CA TYR A 153 7.33 -18.19 4.07
C TYR A 153 6.71 -19.60 4.16
N TYR A 154 5.65 -19.87 3.39
CA TYR A 154 4.91 -21.12 3.51
C TYR A 154 5.44 -22.23 2.61
N GLY A 155 5.90 -21.90 1.41
CA GLY A 155 6.28 -22.87 0.38
C GLY A 155 5.12 -23.76 -0.09
N GLY A 156 5.46 -24.90 -0.67
CA GLY A 156 4.50 -25.93 -1.05
C GLY A 156 3.69 -25.63 -2.32
N ASP A 157 2.41 -25.98 -2.32
CA ASP A 157 1.54 -25.80 -3.48
C ASP A 157 1.15 -24.33 -3.68
N LYS A 158 1.55 -23.75 -4.81
CA LYS A 158 1.33 -22.33 -5.15
C LYS A 158 -0.16 -21.95 -5.18
N ARG A 159 -1.01 -22.81 -5.74
CA ARG A 159 -2.45 -22.52 -5.86
C ARG A 159 -3.13 -22.51 -4.50
N ARG A 160 -2.77 -23.45 -3.63
CA ARG A 160 -3.26 -23.49 -2.26
C ARG A 160 -2.83 -22.24 -1.49
N CYS A 161 -1.54 -21.89 -1.53
CA CYS A 161 -1.03 -20.67 -0.91
C CYS A 161 -1.72 -19.41 -1.46
N PHE A 162 -1.99 -19.36 -2.76
CA PHE A 162 -2.67 -18.25 -3.38
C PHE A 162 -4.13 -18.12 -2.93
N ASN A 163 -4.85 -19.24 -2.80
CA ASN A 163 -6.21 -19.25 -2.27
C ASN A 163 -6.26 -18.75 -0.82
N ASP A 164 -5.30 -19.16 0.01
CA ASP A 164 -5.17 -18.67 1.39
C ASP A 164 -4.84 -17.15 1.42
N TYR A 165 -3.96 -16.71 0.52
CA TYR A 165 -3.62 -15.28 0.37
C TYR A 165 -4.82 -14.45 -0.13
N LEU A 166 -5.62 -14.98 -1.07
CA LEU A 166 -6.88 -14.35 -1.50
C LEU A 166 -7.88 -14.23 -0.35
N MET A 167 -7.93 -15.24 0.53
CA MET A 167 -8.88 -15.31 1.64
C MET A 167 -8.48 -14.43 2.82
N TYR A 168 -7.22 -14.51 3.25
CA TYR A 168 -6.75 -13.90 4.50
C TYR A 168 -5.82 -12.71 4.31
N GLY A 169 -5.39 -12.42 3.08
CA GLY A 169 -4.49 -11.30 2.79
C GLY A 169 -3.03 -11.55 3.20
N GLY A 170 -2.27 -10.46 3.27
CA GLY A 170 -0.83 -10.47 3.52
C GLY A 170 -0.38 -9.72 4.78
N LEU A 171 -1.25 -9.56 5.81
CA LEU A 171 -0.78 -8.97 7.07
C LEU A 171 0.21 -9.90 7.77
N PRO A 172 1.42 -9.42 8.15
CA PRO A 172 2.51 -10.28 8.64
C PRO A 172 2.18 -11.15 9.85
N TYR A 173 1.33 -10.67 10.77
CA TYR A 173 0.92 -11.45 11.94
C TYR A 173 0.26 -12.79 11.56
N LEU A 174 -0.48 -12.81 10.45
CA LEU A 174 -1.22 -13.99 10.00
C LEU A 174 -0.31 -15.15 9.58
N LEU A 175 0.98 -14.90 9.31
CA LEU A 175 1.96 -15.95 9.02
C LEU A 175 2.15 -16.89 10.23
N SER A 176 2.07 -16.37 11.45
CA SER A 176 2.25 -17.16 12.68
C SER A 176 0.95 -17.76 13.21
N GLU A 177 -0.20 -17.43 12.62
CA GLU A 177 -1.50 -17.94 13.04
C GLU A 177 -1.97 -19.07 12.11
N ASN A 178 -2.23 -20.23 12.67
CA ASN A 178 -2.64 -21.41 11.90
C ASN A 178 -4.16 -21.65 11.94
N ASP A 179 -4.84 -21.17 12.98
CA ASP A 179 -6.26 -21.36 13.14
C ASP A 179 -7.05 -20.33 12.30
N SER A 180 -7.94 -20.85 11.45
CA SER A 180 -8.75 -20.02 10.54
C SER A 180 -9.66 -19.05 11.27
N LYS A 181 -10.22 -19.46 12.42
CA LYS A 181 -11.10 -18.59 13.21
C LYS A 181 -10.32 -17.44 13.83
N ASN A 182 -9.15 -17.73 14.38
CA ASN A 182 -8.26 -16.69 14.93
C ASN A 182 -7.82 -15.70 13.84
N LYS A 183 -7.54 -16.16 12.61
CA LYS A 183 -7.26 -15.28 11.47
C LYS A 183 -8.42 -14.33 11.18
N VAL A 184 -9.64 -14.85 11.15
CA VAL A 184 -10.86 -14.06 10.92
C VAL A 184 -11.08 -13.04 12.03
N ASP A 185 -10.96 -13.45 13.29
CA ASP A 185 -11.15 -12.58 14.46
C ASP A 185 -10.08 -11.46 14.49
N TYR A 186 -8.83 -11.79 14.17
CA TYR A 186 -7.75 -10.80 14.04
C TYR A 186 -8.04 -9.80 12.92
N LEU A 187 -8.42 -10.25 11.73
CA LEU A 187 -8.73 -9.37 10.59
C LEU A 187 -9.90 -8.44 10.90
N LYS A 188 -10.92 -8.93 11.61
CA LYS A 188 -12.04 -8.12 12.07
C LYS A 188 -11.58 -7.03 13.03
N MET A 189 -10.78 -7.41 14.02
CA MET A 189 -10.19 -6.45 14.97
C MET A 189 -9.35 -5.38 14.27
N ILE A 190 -8.55 -5.75 13.26
CA ILE A 190 -7.75 -4.80 12.49
C ILE A 190 -8.62 -3.87 11.66
N CYS A 191 -9.63 -4.40 10.97
CA CYS A 191 -10.58 -3.60 10.22
C CYS A 191 -11.25 -2.55 11.11
N ASP A 192 -11.79 -2.97 12.27
CA ASP A 192 -12.42 -2.08 13.23
C ASP A 192 -11.45 -1.03 13.79
N THR A 193 -10.17 -1.41 14.01
CA THR A 193 -9.14 -0.49 14.50
C THR A 193 -8.76 0.55 13.46
N VAL A 194 -8.53 0.13 12.20
CA VAL A 194 -8.18 1.06 11.10
C VAL A 194 -9.35 2.01 10.84
N VAL A 195 -10.56 1.49 10.73
CA VAL A 195 -11.77 2.30 10.52
C VAL A 195 -12.04 3.22 11.70
N GLY A 196 -12.03 2.70 12.93
CA GLY A 196 -12.36 3.43 14.13
C GLY A 196 -11.30 4.44 14.54
N LYS A 197 -10.08 3.98 14.85
CA LYS A 197 -9.01 4.84 15.41
C LYS A 197 -8.27 5.65 14.36
N ASP A 198 -7.83 4.98 13.27
CA ASP A 198 -6.97 5.62 12.31
C ASP A 198 -7.72 6.58 11.38
N VAL A 199 -9.05 6.45 11.28
CA VAL A 199 -9.87 7.36 10.47
C VAL A 199 -10.90 8.11 11.32
N VAL A 200 -11.85 7.42 11.94
CA VAL A 200 -13.00 8.10 12.62
C VAL A 200 -12.53 9.01 13.76
N GLU A 201 -11.71 8.51 14.68
CA GLU A 201 -11.21 9.31 15.81
C GLU A 201 -10.28 10.43 15.33
N ARG A 202 -9.34 10.12 14.42
CA ARG A 202 -8.36 11.07 13.90
C ARG A 202 -8.98 12.26 13.17
N HIS A 203 -10.04 12.03 12.39
CA HIS A 203 -10.70 13.08 11.60
C HIS A 203 -11.93 13.66 12.30
N GLY A 204 -12.23 13.21 13.52
CA GLY A 204 -13.39 13.66 14.28
C GLY A 204 -14.72 13.41 13.56
N ILE A 205 -14.84 12.25 12.91
CA ILE A 205 -16.03 11.91 12.11
C ILE A 205 -17.23 11.72 13.05
N ARG A 206 -18.24 12.57 12.88
CA ARG A 206 -19.48 12.49 13.69
C ARG A 206 -20.48 11.46 13.16
N GLN A 207 -20.38 11.08 11.89
CA GLN A 207 -21.26 10.14 11.20
C GLN A 207 -20.50 8.85 10.90
N GLY A 208 -20.11 8.13 11.95
CA GLY A 208 -19.34 6.89 11.83
C GLY A 208 -20.09 5.79 11.07
N ASP A 209 -21.41 5.74 11.18
CA ASP A 209 -22.30 4.84 10.44
C ASP A 209 -22.23 5.08 8.91
N VAL A 210 -22.27 6.34 8.47
CA VAL A 210 -22.12 6.70 7.05
C VAL A 210 -20.71 6.38 6.55
N PHE A 211 -19.69 6.65 7.38
CA PHE A 211 -18.31 6.32 7.02
C PHE A 211 -18.14 4.81 6.86
N ASP A 212 -18.65 4.03 7.80
CA ASP A 212 -18.61 2.56 7.74
C ASP A 212 -19.32 2.00 6.51
N ALA A 213 -20.46 2.59 6.12
CA ALA A 213 -21.18 2.25 4.91
C ALA A 213 -20.40 2.60 3.63
N VAL A 214 -19.65 3.72 3.60
CA VAL A 214 -18.73 4.07 2.49
C VAL A 214 -17.64 3.03 2.37
N VAL A 215 -17.00 2.62 3.46
CA VAL A 215 -15.97 1.57 3.46
C VAL A 215 -16.56 0.25 2.96
N GLY A 216 -17.74 -0.15 3.44
CA GLY A 216 -18.45 -1.35 2.97
C GLY A 216 -18.76 -1.30 1.47
N PHE A 217 -19.19 -0.14 0.96
CA PHE A 217 -19.43 0.07 -0.47
C PHE A 217 -18.14 -0.11 -1.29
N LEU A 218 -17.04 0.50 -0.86
CA LEU A 218 -15.75 0.36 -1.54
C LEU A 218 -15.25 -1.08 -1.52
N CYS A 219 -15.37 -1.80 -0.40
CA CYS A 219 -15.02 -3.21 -0.30
C CYS A 219 -15.82 -4.09 -1.29
N SER A 220 -17.10 -3.78 -1.49
CA SER A 220 -17.97 -4.50 -2.42
C SER A 220 -17.72 -4.15 -3.88
N ASN A 221 -17.04 -3.03 -4.18
CA ASN A 221 -16.84 -2.48 -5.52
C ASN A 221 -15.34 -2.26 -5.85
N ILE A 222 -14.44 -3.06 -5.27
CA ILE A 222 -13.01 -2.99 -5.64
C ILE A 222 -12.86 -3.20 -7.15
N GLY A 223 -11.93 -2.48 -7.78
CA GLY A 223 -11.72 -2.57 -9.23
C GLY A 223 -12.87 -2.03 -10.10
N SER A 224 -13.95 -1.51 -9.51
CA SER A 224 -15.04 -0.90 -10.26
C SER A 224 -14.94 0.62 -10.23
N PHE A 225 -15.44 1.27 -11.29
CA PHE A 225 -15.54 2.72 -11.33
C PHE A 225 -16.56 3.25 -10.34
N VAL A 226 -16.12 4.14 -9.47
CA VAL A 226 -16.97 4.82 -8.50
C VAL A 226 -16.69 6.32 -8.47
N ASN A 227 -17.69 7.08 -8.08
CA ASN A 227 -17.57 8.48 -7.71
C ASN A 227 -18.43 8.81 -6.50
N ALA A 228 -18.19 9.94 -5.88
CA ALA A 228 -18.89 10.34 -4.66
C ALA A 228 -20.41 10.46 -4.84
N ASN A 229 -20.91 10.91 -6.02
CA ASN A 229 -22.34 10.99 -6.30
C ASN A 229 -22.99 9.60 -6.28
N LYS A 230 -22.43 8.65 -7.05
CA LYS A 230 -22.96 7.27 -7.10
C LYS A 230 -23.00 6.63 -5.72
N ILE A 231 -21.94 6.82 -4.92
CA ILE A 231 -21.89 6.29 -3.54
C ILE A 231 -22.97 6.97 -2.70
N ALA A 232 -23.04 8.30 -2.70
CA ALA A 232 -24.01 9.05 -1.91
C ALA A 232 -25.46 8.66 -2.25
N ASP A 233 -25.79 8.53 -3.53
CA ASP A 233 -27.13 8.14 -3.99
C ASP A 233 -27.48 6.70 -3.56
N THR A 234 -26.53 5.77 -3.71
CA THR A 234 -26.70 4.39 -3.24
C THR A 234 -26.92 4.33 -1.73
N LEU A 235 -26.12 5.08 -0.96
CA LEU A 235 -26.26 5.11 0.50
C LEU A 235 -27.59 5.75 0.95
N LYS A 236 -28.04 6.83 0.29
CA LYS A 236 -29.36 7.42 0.56
C LYS A 236 -30.48 6.43 0.33
N THR A 237 -30.44 5.67 -0.76
CA THR A 237 -31.42 4.62 -1.07
C THR A 237 -31.44 3.54 0.01
N ASN A 238 -30.28 3.26 0.62
CA ASN A 238 -30.14 2.28 1.69
C ASN A 238 -30.42 2.87 3.11
N GLY A 239 -31.00 4.05 3.21
CA GLY A 239 -31.43 4.64 4.48
C GLY A 239 -30.41 5.60 5.14
N PHE A 240 -29.24 5.84 4.52
CA PHE A 240 -28.24 6.80 5.02
C PHE A 240 -28.49 8.20 4.43
N GLY A 241 -29.62 8.81 4.78
CA GLY A 241 -30.07 10.10 4.20
C GLY A 241 -29.11 11.28 4.37
N ARG A 242 -28.16 11.19 5.31
CA ARG A 242 -27.11 12.20 5.56
C ARG A 242 -25.87 12.06 4.69
N ALA A 243 -25.77 11.01 3.86
CA ALA A 243 -24.65 10.81 2.94
C ALA A 243 -24.73 11.83 1.79
N THR A 244 -24.05 12.97 1.92
CA THR A 244 -23.93 13.97 0.84
C THR A 244 -22.71 13.69 -0.01
N HIS A 245 -22.67 14.24 -1.24
CA HIS A 245 -21.50 14.18 -2.12
C HIS A 245 -20.22 14.63 -1.39
N ASP A 246 -20.25 15.82 -0.78
CA ASP A 246 -19.08 16.41 -0.12
C ASP A 246 -18.59 15.60 1.08
N THR A 247 -19.53 14.96 1.80
CA THR A 247 -19.19 14.05 2.90
C THR A 247 -18.51 12.80 2.38
N VAL A 248 -19.05 12.20 1.32
CA VAL A 248 -18.46 11.01 0.69
C VAL A 248 -17.10 11.32 0.07
N GLU A 249 -16.93 12.46 -0.62
CA GLU A 249 -15.64 12.87 -1.20
C GLU A 249 -14.55 12.95 -0.12
N LYS A 250 -14.84 13.60 1.02
CA LYS A 250 -13.92 13.63 2.17
C LYS A 250 -13.61 12.24 2.72
N TYR A 251 -14.60 11.35 2.78
CA TYR A 251 -14.40 9.99 3.29
C TYR A 251 -13.53 9.15 2.33
N LEU A 252 -13.65 9.38 1.02
CA LEU A 252 -12.76 8.77 0.02
C LEU A 252 -11.30 9.24 0.18
N GLU A 253 -11.08 10.50 0.55
CA GLU A 253 -9.74 10.99 0.90
C GLU A 253 -9.23 10.33 2.18
N TYR A 254 -10.04 10.25 3.22
CA TYR A 254 -9.63 9.71 4.52
C TYR A 254 -9.26 8.22 4.46
N VAL A 255 -9.96 7.40 3.66
CA VAL A 255 -9.59 5.99 3.49
C VAL A 255 -8.27 5.83 2.73
N CYS A 256 -7.96 6.76 1.82
CA CYS A 256 -6.66 6.80 1.14
C CYS A 256 -5.56 7.28 2.08
N ASP A 257 -5.84 8.29 2.91
CA ASP A 257 -4.89 8.82 3.90
C ASP A 257 -4.48 7.76 4.93
N ALA A 258 -5.38 6.88 5.32
CA ALA A 258 -5.10 5.76 6.21
C ALA A 258 -4.42 4.57 5.50
N PHE A 259 -4.06 4.67 4.23
CA PHE A 259 -3.57 3.58 3.38
C PHE A 259 -4.49 2.36 3.34
N LEU A 260 -5.78 2.52 3.68
CA LEU A 260 -6.76 1.45 3.59
C LEU A 260 -7.12 1.16 2.13
N PHE A 261 -7.24 2.21 1.32
CA PHE A 261 -7.44 2.11 -0.12
C PHE A 261 -6.41 2.95 -0.89
N TYR A 262 -6.13 2.51 -2.10
CA TYR A 262 -5.38 3.24 -3.10
C TYR A 262 -6.29 3.65 -4.25
N ARG A 263 -6.23 4.91 -4.66
CA ARG A 263 -7.00 5.44 -5.77
C ARG A 263 -6.19 5.35 -7.06
N ALA A 264 -6.70 4.59 -8.04
CA ALA A 264 -6.19 4.61 -9.40
C ALA A 264 -7.00 5.62 -10.23
N GLN A 265 -6.31 6.61 -10.78
CA GLN A 265 -6.92 7.65 -11.60
C GLN A 265 -7.19 7.12 -13.00
N ARG A 266 -8.18 7.70 -13.65
CA ARG A 266 -8.48 7.35 -15.05
C ARG A 266 -7.67 8.23 -16.00
N TYR A 267 -6.90 7.59 -16.88
CA TYR A 267 -6.05 8.23 -17.87
C TYR A 267 -6.54 7.97 -19.29
N ASP A 268 -6.86 9.02 -20.04
CA ASP A 268 -7.20 8.93 -21.45
C ASP A 268 -5.91 8.81 -22.28
N ILE A 269 -5.65 7.62 -22.82
CA ILE A 269 -4.40 7.29 -23.49
C ILE A 269 -4.22 8.13 -24.75
N LYS A 270 -5.28 8.28 -25.56
CA LYS A 270 -5.24 9.07 -26.81
C LYS A 270 -5.24 10.57 -26.53
N GLY A 271 -6.06 11.01 -25.57
CA GLY A 271 -6.11 12.41 -25.14
C GLY A 271 -4.92 12.85 -24.30
N LYS A 272 -4.08 11.92 -23.83
CA LYS A 272 -2.90 12.17 -22.96
C LYS A 272 -3.23 13.02 -21.73
N GLN A 273 -4.38 12.79 -21.10
CA GLN A 273 -4.85 13.58 -19.97
C GLN A 273 -5.56 12.75 -18.92
N TYR A 274 -5.49 13.21 -17.68
CA TYR A 274 -6.25 12.63 -16.58
C TYR A 274 -7.72 13.06 -16.66
N LEU A 275 -8.61 12.11 -16.41
CA LEU A 275 -10.04 12.37 -16.31
C LEU A 275 -10.40 12.63 -14.85
N LYS A 276 -11.13 13.73 -14.59
CA LYS A 276 -11.45 14.18 -13.22
C LYS A 276 -12.47 13.30 -12.50
N THR A 277 -13.22 12.48 -13.22
CA THR A 277 -14.33 11.69 -12.69
C THR A 277 -14.12 10.20 -12.93
N LEU A 278 -14.70 9.38 -12.07
CA LEU A 278 -14.66 7.91 -12.15
C LEU A 278 -13.25 7.36 -11.89
N ASN A 279 -12.92 7.17 -10.64
CA ASN A 279 -11.70 6.46 -10.22
C ASN A 279 -12.04 5.02 -9.85
N LYS A 280 -11.04 4.13 -9.88
CA LYS A 280 -11.09 2.84 -9.21
C LYS A 280 -10.39 2.92 -7.87
N TYR A 281 -10.85 2.10 -6.92
CA TYR A 281 -10.23 1.98 -5.60
C TYR A 281 -9.83 0.53 -5.35
N TYR A 282 -8.60 0.33 -4.93
CA TYR A 282 -8.02 -0.97 -4.61
C TYR A 282 -7.68 -1.00 -3.13
N ILE A 283 -8.12 -2.04 -2.44
CA ILE A 283 -7.86 -2.18 -1.01
C ILE A 283 -6.42 -2.66 -0.78
N SER A 284 -5.81 -2.18 0.29
CA SER A 284 -4.43 -2.52 0.65
C SER A 284 -4.22 -3.99 1.04
N ASP A 285 -5.28 -4.67 1.50
CA ASP A 285 -5.23 -6.08 1.93
C ASP A 285 -6.60 -6.76 1.73
N LEU A 286 -6.60 -7.90 1.05
CA LEU A 286 -7.84 -8.64 0.75
C LEU A 286 -8.44 -9.29 1.99
N GLY A 287 -7.65 -9.65 2.99
CA GLY A 287 -8.17 -10.19 4.25
C GLY A 287 -9.01 -9.16 5.00
N ILE A 288 -8.58 -7.90 5.02
CA ILE A 288 -9.38 -6.78 5.57
C ILE A 288 -10.70 -6.63 4.79
N ARG A 289 -10.64 -6.66 3.44
CA ARG A 289 -11.85 -6.62 2.59
C ARG A 289 -12.83 -7.73 2.93
N ASN A 290 -12.33 -8.96 2.92
CA ASN A 290 -13.17 -10.14 3.13
C ASN A 290 -13.79 -10.15 4.52
N SER A 291 -13.04 -9.75 5.54
CA SER A 291 -13.53 -9.55 6.91
C SER A 291 -14.64 -8.51 6.96
N LYS A 292 -14.48 -7.34 6.31
CA LYS A 292 -15.49 -6.28 6.23
C LYS A 292 -16.79 -6.76 5.57
N LEU A 293 -16.69 -7.63 4.57
CA LEU A 293 -17.82 -8.23 3.85
C LEU A 293 -18.35 -9.52 4.51
N ASN A 294 -17.86 -9.89 5.70
CA ASN A 294 -18.20 -11.15 6.38
C ASN A 294 -18.00 -12.37 5.47
N TYR A 295 -16.98 -12.36 4.62
CA TYR A 295 -16.61 -13.44 3.69
C TYR A 295 -17.73 -13.85 2.71
N ARG A 296 -18.70 -12.96 2.43
CA ARG A 296 -19.85 -13.25 1.56
C ARG A 296 -19.57 -13.07 0.07
N GLN A 297 -18.56 -12.29 -0.29
CA GLN A 297 -18.24 -11.91 -1.66
C GLN A 297 -16.76 -12.18 -1.95
N VAL A 298 -16.41 -13.41 -2.20
CA VAL A 298 -15.06 -13.78 -2.66
C VAL A 298 -15.09 -13.87 -4.19
N GLU A 299 -15.10 -12.70 -4.85
CA GLU A 299 -15.02 -12.64 -6.32
C GLU A 299 -13.54 -12.68 -6.74
N ILE A 300 -13.18 -13.76 -7.45
CA ILE A 300 -11.78 -14.02 -7.83
C ILE A 300 -11.27 -12.96 -8.81
N THR A 301 -12.08 -12.54 -9.79
CA THR A 301 -11.65 -11.62 -10.85
C THR A 301 -11.21 -10.26 -10.29
N HIS A 302 -12.06 -9.60 -9.51
CA HIS A 302 -11.72 -8.32 -8.90
C HIS A 302 -10.62 -8.44 -7.84
N SER A 303 -10.55 -9.59 -7.14
CA SER A 303 -9.46 -9.86 -6.20
C SER A 303 -8.12 -10.04 -6.92
N LEU A 304 -8.13 -10.70 -8.08
CA LEU A 304 -6.95 -10.85 -8.92
C LEU A 304 -6.44 -9.49 -9.43
N GLU A 305 -7.35 -8.66 -9.96
CA GLU A 305 -7.05 -7.29 -10.39
C GLU A 305 -6.46 -6.47 -9.24
N ASN A 306 -7.04 -6.56 -8.04
CA ASN A 306 -6.52 -5.88 -6.85
C ASN A 306 -5.10 -6.32 -6.48
N ILE A 307 -4.79 -7.63 -6.54
CA ILE A 307 -3.46 -8.15 -6.25
C ILE A 307 -2.44 -7.66 -7.29
N VAL A 308 -2.78 -7.70 -8.57
CA VAL A 308 -1.91 -7.20 -9.64
C VAL A 308 -1.65 -5.70 -9.47
N TYR A 309 -2.68 -4.91 -9.16
CA TYR A 309 -2.52 -3.47 -8.85
C TYR A 309 -1.53 -3.25 -7.70
N LEU A 310 -1.74 -3.94 -6.56
CA LEU A 310 -0.86 -3.80 -5.39
C LEU A 310 0.58 -4.22 -5.70
N ASP A 311 0.76 -5.25 -6.51
CA ASP A 311 2.09 -5.72 -6.88
C ASP A 311 2.80 -4.71 -7.79
N LEU A 312 2.09 -4.11 -8.75
CA LEU A 312 2.62 -3.05 -9.61
C LEU A 312 3.08 -1.82 -8.80
N ILE A 313 2.24 -1.30 -7.90
CA ILE A 313 2.64 -0.13 -7.07
C ILE A 313 3.77 -0.47 -6.09
N ARG A 314 3.86 -1.70 -5.60
CA ARG A 314 4.95 -2.19 -4.75
C ARG A 314 6.27 -2.25 -5.51
N ARG A 315 6.25 -2.58 -6.79
CA ARG A 315 7.42 -2.53 -7.68
C ARG A 315 7.87 -1.10 -7.98
N GLY A 316 7.03 -0.10 -7.67
CA GLY A 316 7.33 1.32 -7.86
C GLY A 316 6.72 1.93 -9.12
N TYR A 317 5.86 1.19 -9.85
CA TYR A 317 5.14 1.77 -10.98
C TYR A 317 4.08 2.77 -10.50
N ILE A 318 3.92 3.84 -11.27
CA ILE A 318 2.73 4.68 -11.23
C ILE A 318 1.67 3.96 -12.06
N VAL A 319 0.52 3.67 -11.44
CA VAL A 319 -0.54 2.83 -12.05
C VAL A 319 -1.83 3.61 -12.16
N ASP A 320 -2.29 3.77 -13.38
CA ASP A 320 -3.56 4.40 -13.72
C ASP A 320 -4.49 3.41 -14.42
N VAL A 321 -5.79 3.70 -14.46
CA VAL A 321 -6.76 2.97 -15.28
C VAL A 321 -6.81 3.59 -16.67
N GLY A 322 -6.54 2.80 -17.70
CA GLY A 322 -6.49 3.29 -19.08
C GLY A 322 -7.88 3.45 -19.70
N LYS A 323 -8.07 4.54 -20.44
CA LYS A 323 -9.19 4.71 -21.38
C LYS A 323 -8.64 4.74 -22.79
N ASN A 324 -9.01 3.74 -23.60
CA ASN A 324 -8.76 3.71 -25.04
C ASN A 324 -10.07 3.80 -25.80
N ASN A 325 -10.44 4.99 -26.28
CA ASN A 325 -11.76 5.31 -26.86
C ASN A 325 -12.89 5.00 -25.85
N GLN A 326 -13.74 3.99 -26.15
CA GLN A 326 -14.83 3.55 -25.26
C GLN A 326 -14.45 2.33 -24.40
N LYS A 327 -13.25 1.77 -24.60
CA LYS A 327 -12.77 0.59 -23.88
C LYS A 327 -11.89 0.98 -22.72
N GLU A 328 -11.89 0.13 -21.72
CA GLU A 328 -11.03 0.22 -20.55
C GLU A 328 -9.81 -0.67 -20.74
N ILE A 329 -8.67 -0.21 -20.23
CA ILE A 329 -7.49 -1.00 -19.96
C ILE A 329 -7.30 -0.98 -18.43
N ASP A 330 -7.24 -2.14 -17.82
CA ASP A 330 -7.20 -2.23 -16.36
C ASP A 330 -6.07 -1.40 -15.79
N PHE A 331 -4.86 -1.51 -16.35
CA PHE A 331 -3.73 -0.72 -15.89
C PHE A 331 -2.86 -0.15 -17.02
N VAL A 332 -2.51 1.11 -16.85
CA VAL A 332 -1.38 1.77 -17.50
C VAL A 332 -0.30 1.92 -16.44
N ALA A 333 0.66 1.02 -16.44
CA ALA A 333 1.76 1.00 -15.46
C ALA A 333 3.00 1.64 -16.09
N ARG A 334 3.59 2.64 -15.40
CA ARG A 334 4.77 3.36 -15.91
C ARG A 334 5.78 3.64 -14.80
N ASP A 335 7.03 3.62 -15.16
CA ASP A 335 8.15 4.15 -14.40
C ASP A 335 8.90 5.23 -15.20
N ASP A 336 10.14 5.53 -14.85
CA ASP A 336 10.99 6.51 -15.53
C ASP A 336 11.46 6.04 -16.93
N LYS A 337 11.38 4.75 -17.25
CA LYS A 337 11.90 4.15 -18.50
C LYS A 337 10.83 3.46 -19.34
N ASN A 338 9.80 2.89 -18.71
CA ASN A 338 8.91 1.93 -19.33
C ASN A 338 7.45 2.34 -19.15
N LEU A 339 6.61 1.95 -20.10
CA LEU A 339 5.17 1.98 -20.01
C LEU A 339 4.60 0.63 -20.49
N TYR A 340 3.67 0.09 -19.73
CA TYR A 340 2.98 -1.16 -20.01
C TYR A 340 1.47 -0.97 -19.98
N TYR A 341 0.77 -1.57 -20.93
CA TYR A 341 -0.69 -1.73 -20.90
C TYR A 341 -1.01 -3.13 -20.43
N ILE A 342 -1.77 -3.24 -19.35
CA ILE A 342 -2.02 -4.51 -18.67
C ILE A 342 -3.52 -4.74 -18.53
N GLN A 343 -4.00 -5.90 -18.97
CA GLN A 343 -5.31 -6.46 -18.67
C GLN A 343 -5.17 -7.62 -17.69
N VAL A 344 -6.17 -7.82 -16.86
CA VAL A 344 -6.21 -8.92 -15.89
C VAL A 344 -7.47 -9.74 -16.11
N ALA A 345 -7.29 -10.98 -16.50
CA ALA A 345 -8.39 -11.91 -16.76
C ALA A 345 -8.19 -13.20 -15.96
N TYR A 346 -9.28 -13.79 -15.48
CA TYR A 346 -9.18 -15.10 -14.84
C TYR A 346 -8.71 -16.17 -15.83
N THR A 347 -9.26 -16.17 -17.04
CA THR A 347 -8.88 -17.10 -18.14
C THR A 347 -9.12 -16.48 -19.49
N LEU A 348 -8.34 -16.88 -20.48
CA LEU A 348 -8.51 -16.56 -21.92
C LEU A 348 -8.87 -17.82 -22.73
N SER A 349 -9.20 -18.93 -22.09
CA SER A 349 -9.51 -20.20 -22.77
C SER A 349 -10.78 -20.12 -23.66
N ASP A 350 -11.72 -19.22 -23.36
CA ASP A 350 -12.85 -18.91 -24.22
C ASP A 350 -12.44 -17.86 -25.26
N PRO A 351 -12.58 -18.16 -26.59
CA PRO A 351 -12.24 -17.21 -27.65
C PRO A 351 -12.98 -15.85 -27.57
N ALA A 352 -14.25 -15.86 -27.16
CA ALA A 352 -15.01 -14.62 -26.99
C ALA A 352 -14.45 -13.78 -25.84
N LYS A 353 -14.06 -14.40 -24.74
CA LYS A 353 -13.41 -13.73 -23.60
C LYS A 353 -12.04 -13.21 -23.97
N ASN A 354 -11.23 -14.00 -24.70
CA ASN A 354 -9.94 -13.56 -25.21
C ASN A 354 -10.07 -12.30 -26.08
N GLU A 355 -10.99 -12.33 -27.07
CA GLU A 355 -11.27 -11.17 -27.94
C GLU A 355 -11.73 -9.94 -27.12
N GLN A 356 -12.58 -10.13 -26.12
CA GLN A 356 -13.03 -9.06 -25.24
C GLN A 356 -11.85 -8.36 -24.56
N GLU A 357 -10.95 -9.11 -23.93
CA GLU A 357 -9.80 -8.57 -23.19
C GLU A 357 -8.78 -7.91 -24.13
N VAL A 358 -8.39 -8.62 -25.19
CA VAL A 358 -7.38 -8.16 -26.16
C VAL A 358 -7.85 -6.95 -26.95
N SER A 359 -9.14 -6.86 -27.24
CA SER A 359 -9.71 -5.75 -28.02
C SER A 359 -9.59 -4.38 -27.32
N SER A 360 -9.33 -4.34 -26.01
CA SER A 360 -9.03 -3.11 -25.27
C SER A 360 -7.77 -2.42 -25.78
N PHE A 361 -6.82 -3.18 -26.35
CA PHE A 361 -5.56 -2.69 -26.89
C PHE A 361 -5.64 -2.22 -28.34
N TYR A 362 -6.75 -2.46 -29.05
CA TYR A 362 -6.85 -2.14 -30.48
C TYR A 362 -6.68 -0.65 -30.75
N GLY A 363 -5.84 -0.33 -31.76
CA GLY A 363 -5.53 1.04 -32.15
C GLY A 363 -4.56 1.77 -31.20
N LEU A 364 -3.81 1.02 -30.38
CA LEU A 364 -2.64 1.51 -29.66
C LEU A 364 -1.36 1.06 -30.39
N ASP A 365 -0.92 1.87 -31.35
CA ASP A 365 0.24 1.57 -32.21
C ASP A 365 1.50 2.33 -31.74
N ASP A 366 1.66 2.46 -30.42
CA ASP A 366 2.69 3.25 -29.75
C ASP A 366 3.96 2.48 -29.35
N GLY A 367 4.05 1.22 -29.74
CA GLY A 367 5.21 0.37 -29.48
C GLY A 367 5.36 -0.16 -28.04
N TYR A 368 4.52 0.30 -27.08
CA TYR A 368 4.57 -0.22 -25.72
C TYR A 368 3.99 -1.63 -25.62
N LYS A 369 4.52 -2.43 -24.67
CA LYS A 369 4.06 -3.80 -24.44
C LYS A 369 2.59 -3.82 -23.96
N LYS A 370 1.80 -4.72 -24.55
CA LYS A 370 0.41 -5.03 -24.21
C LYS A 370 0.38 -6.43 -23.63
N ILE A 371 0.00 -6.55 -22.37
CA ILE A 371 0.17 -7.77 -21.58
C ILE A 371 -1.17 -8.16 -20.95
N VAL A 372 -1.55 -9.44 -21.05
CA VAL A 372 -2.67 -9.99 -20.29
C VAL A 372 -2.14 -10.91 -19.20
N VAL A 373 -2.46 -10.59 -17.95
CA VAL A 373 -2.14 -11.43 -16.77
C VAL A 373 -3.30 -12.36 -16.52
N THR A 374 -3.06 -13.68 -16.50
CA THR A 374 -4.13 -14.67 -16.33
C THR A 374 -3.79 -15.78 -15.33
N MET A 375 -4.80 -16.58 -14.94
CA MET A 375 -4.61 -17.81 -14.17
C MET A 375 -4.35 -19.05 -15.06
N ASP A 376 -4.33 -18.88 -16.38
CA ASP A 376 -4.10 -19.98 -17.33
C ASP A 376 -2.68 -20.54 -17.20
N ASP A 377 -2.56 -21.86 -17.17
CA ASP A 377 -1.27 -22.57 -17.04
C ASP A 377 -0.63 -22.93 -18.40
N ASP A 378 -1.26 -22.57 -19.51
CA ASP A 378 -0.71 -22.89 -20.82
C ASP A 378 0.59 -22.08 -21.11
N PRO A 379 1.58 -22.70 -21.77
CA PRO A 379 2.89 -22.07 -21.96
C PRO A 379 2.93 -21.03 -23.09
N PHE A 380 1.81 -20.75 -23.76
CA PHE A 380 1.78 -19.83 -24.89
C PHE A 380 1.78 -18.38 -24.40
N VAL A 381 2.92 -17.72 -24.55
CA VAL A 381 3.14 -16.33 -24.14
C VAL A 381 2.67 -15.33 -25.19
N ASN A 382 2.66 -15.73 -26.48
CA ASN A 382 2.31 -14.84 -27.57
C ASN A 382 0.82 -14.96 -27.94
N LEU A 383 0.12 -13.83 -27.92
CA LEU A 383 -1.21 -13.66 -28.44
C LEU A 383 -1.16 -13.05 -29.85
N GLU A 384 -2.30 -12.98 -30.53
CA GLU A 384 -2.40 -12.31 -31.83
C GLU A 384 -1.91 -10.85 -31.74
N LYS A 385 -1.45 -10.30 -32.87
CA LYS A 385 -0.95 -8.92 -33.00
C LYS A 385 0.27 -8.60 -32.12
N GLY A 386 1.01 -9.61 -31.67
CA GLY A 386 2.22 -9.43 -30.85
C GLY A 386 1.96 -9.07 -29.38
N TYR A 387 0.72 -9.19 -28.92
CA TYR A 387 0.40 -9.04 -27.50
C TYR A 387 0.94 -10.22 -26.70
N LYS A 388 1.13 -10.01 -25.42
CA LYS A 388 1.75 -11.00 -24.52
C LYS A 388 0.74 -11.51 -23.49
N LYS A 389 0.92 -12.76 -23.08
CA LYS A 389 0.21 -13.35 -21.95
C LYS A 389 1.21 -13.84 -20.92
N ILE A 390 0.91 -13.65 -19.65
CA ILE A 390 1.71 -14.14 -18.55
C ILE A 390 0.81 -14.80 -17.50
N ASN A 391 1.25 -15.95 -16.98
CA ASN A 391 0.59 -16.55 -15.82
C ASN A 391 0.79 -15.66 -14.58
N VAL A 392 -0.25 -15.54 -13.75
CA VAL A 392 -0.22 -14.68 -12.56
C VAL A 392 0.88 -15.07 -11.57
N PHE A 393 1.20 -16.35 -11.44
CA PHE A 393 2.28 -16.79 -10.55
C PHE A 393 3.65 -16.36 -11.07
N ASP A 394 3.86 -16.44 -12.38
CA ASP A 394 5.11 -15.99 -13.00
C ASP A 394 5.23 -14.47 -12.88
N PHE A 395 4.11 -13.75 -12.99
CA PHE A 395 4.06 -12.32 -12.74
C PHE A 395 4.38 -11.98 -11.28
N LEU A 396 3.71 -12.61 -10.31
CA LEU A 396 3.82 -12.25 -8.89
C LEU A 396 5.12 -12.71 -8.24
N LEU A 397 5.74 -13.80 -8.72
CA LEU A 397 6.97 -14.38 -8.16
C LEU A 397 8.26 -13.86 -8.82
N ASN A 398 8.15 -13.12 -9.92
CA ASN A 398 9.29 -12.53 -10.61
C ASN A 398 9.14 -11.01 -10.71
N ASP A 399 9.95 -10.28 -9.97
CA ASP A 399 9.91 -8.80 -9.98
C ASP A 399 10.18 -8.19 -11.37
N ASN A 400 10.92 -8.89 -12.24
CA ASN A 400 11.28 -8.44 -13.60
C ASN A 400 10.35 -9.02 -14.68
N ALA A 401 9.19 -9.58 -14.30
CA ALA A 401 8.29 -10.27 -15.22
C ALA A 401 7.85 -9.42 -16.43
N LEU A 402 7.61 -8.12 -16.24
CA LEU A 402 7.23 -7.20 -17.32
C LEU A 402 8.38 -6.87 -18.29
N GLU A 403 9.61 -6.95 -17.82
CA GLU A 403 10.79 -6.68 -18.64
C GLU A 403 11.16 -7.88 -19.50
N THR A 404 11.01 -9.08 -18.95
CA THR A 404 11.45 -10.35 -19.56
C THR A 404 10.46 -10.96 -20.55
N ILE A 405 9.20 -10.54 -20.56
CA ILE A 405 8.14 -11.06 -21.43
C ILE A 405 8.15 -10.43 -22.84
#